data_e84a393bcc8963bd12c12fc8dc000134
#
_entry.id   e84a393bcc8963bd12c12fc8dc000134
#
_cell.length_a   1.000
_cell.length_b   1.000
_cell.length_c   1.000
_cell.angle_alpha   90.00
_cell.angle_beta   90.00
_cell.angle_gamma   90.00
#
_symmetry.space_group_name_H-M   'P 1'
#
loop_
_entity.id
_entity.type
_entity.pdbx_description
1 polymer ?
#
loop_
_entity_poly.entity_id
_entity_poly.type
_entity_poly.pdbx_seq_one_letter_code
_entity_poly.pdbx_strand_id
1 'polypeptide(L)'
;AVKWGLDAAIFHAGKVVPIDSIDGNIKKICEDLIFNRRNDGYDPLHQLINSFESASISESEITADDLTPSEKLFKQVIDGRTKDIEQTVSILLTDLGPLEIINTILLEAMKEVGVKFQEGRTQLPFVLKSAEVVKKACDILEPHIKTADINKKGTVVLATVKGDIHDIGKNLVDIILTNNGYTVYNIGTDKSSAEIVSAALEFKPDVVGLSALLVKSALEMKTVADHFSKNGIEIPLICGGAALTYEFIAKEVSPRNIKGAYYASDAFEAIQIMEKLKNG
;
A
#
# COMPACT_ATOMS: atom_id res chain seq x y z
N ALA A 1 -33.06 -1.32 -9.27
CA ALA A 1 -32.03 -2.13 -9.95
C ALA A 1 -32.71 -3.33 -10.64
N VAL A 2 -33.30 -4.31 -9.92
CA VAL A 2 -33.96 -5.50 -10.48
C VAL A 2 -35.03 -5.12 -11.51
N LYS A 3 -35.90 -4.13 -11.21
CA LYS A 3 -36.93 -3.61 -12.16
C LYS A 3 -36.32 -3.07 -13.47
N TRP A 4 -35.01 -2.77 -13.48
CA TRP A 4 -34.28 -2.23 -14.63
C TRP A 4 -33.30 -3.22 -15.25
N GLY A 5 -33.48 -4.53 -14.98
CA GLY A 5 -32.73 -5.59 -15.62
C GLY A 5 -31.44 -6.00 -14.88
N LEU A 6 -31.31 -5.69 -13.59
CA LEU A 6 -30.21 -6.23 -12.78
C LEU A 6 -30.55 -7.65 -12.34
N ASP A 7 -29.82 -8.64 -12.81
CA ASP A 7 -30.01 -10.05 -12.47
C ASP A 7 -29.21 -10.46 -11.23
N ALA A 8 -28.03 -9.87 -11.03
CA ALA A 8 -27.14 -10.18 -9.91
C ALA A 8 -26.28 -9.00 -9.50
N ALA A 9 -25.86 -8.97 -8.25
CA ALA A 9 -24.89 -8.02 -7.73
C ALA A 9 -23.90 -8.71 -6.78
N ILE A 10 -22.62 -8.36 -6.88
CA ILE A 10 -21.58 -8.83 -5.97
C ILE A 10 -21.39 -7.75 -4.91
N PHE A 11 -21.57 -8.10 -3.63
CA PHE A 11 -21.41 -7.19 -2.51
C PHE A 11 -20.97 -7.95 -1.25
N HIS A 12 -20.44 -7.22 -0.28
CA HIS A 12 -20.03 -7.78 1.00
C HIS A 12 -21.26 -7.91 1.91
N ALA A 13 -21.76 -9.12 2.13
CA ALA A 13 -23.01 -9.39 2.87
C ALA A 13 -23.02 -8.78 4.28
N GLY A 14 -21.89 -8.80 5.02
CA GLY A 14 -21.78 -8.22 6.36
C GLY A 14 -21.79 -6.69 6.42
N LYS A 15 -21.74 -6.00 5.26
CA LYS A 15 -21.80 -4.53 5.15
C LYS A 15 -23.16 -4.03 4.63
N VAL A 16 -24.12 -4.93 4.42
CA VAL A 16 -25.49 -4.53 4.02
C VAL A 16 -26.21 -3.99 5.24
N VAL A 17 -26.70 -2.78 5.10
CA VAL A 17 -27.53 -2.13 6.14
C VAL A 17 -28.96 -1.95 5.63
N PRO A 18 -29.98 -1.98 6.50
CA PRO A 18 -31.35 -1.67 6.13
C PRO A 18 -31.46 -0.29 5.50
N ILE A 19 -32.25 -0.16 4.43
CA ILE A 19 -32.37 1.10 3.70
C ILE A 19 -32.92 2.24 4.56
N ASP A 20 -33.70 1.92 5.57
CA ASP A 20 -34.28 2.89 6.49
C ASP A 20 -33.28 3.43 7.52
N SER A 21 -32.12 2.76 7.68
CA SER A 21 -31.02 3.24 8.52
C SER A 21 -30.07 4.19 7.78
N ILE A 22 -30.25 4.39 6.48
CA ILE A 22 -29.42 5.28 5.67
C ILE A 22 -30.04 6.67 5.67
N ASP A 23 -29.21 7.69 5.94
CA ASP A 23 -29.62 9.09 5.86
C ASP A 23 -30.29 9.42 4.51
N GLY A 24 -31.39 10.20 4.56
CA GLY A 24 -32.21 10.48 3.38
C GLY A 24 -31.47 11.25 2.28
N ASN A 25 -30.53 12.12 2.63
CA ASN A 25 -29.72 12.85 1.67
C ASN A 25 -28.69 11.91 1.00
N ILE A 26 -28.02 11.07 1.81
CA ILE A 26 -27.09 10.05 1.30
C ILE A 26 -27.81 9.09 0.35
N LYS A 27 -29.01 8.64 0.72
CA LYS A 27 -29.85 7.79 -0.11
C LYS A 27 -30.14 8.41 -1.48
N LYS A 28 -30.51 9.71 -1.50
CA LYS A 28 -30.76 10.45 -2.73
C LYS A 28 -29.50 10.59 -3.59
N ILE A 29 -28.36 10.94 -2.99
CA ILE A 29 -27.08 11.07 -3.69
C ILE A 29 -26.67 9.71 -4.31
N CYS A 30 -26.81 8.61 -3.57
CA CYS A 30 -26.55 7.27 -4.08
C CYS A 30 -27.49 6.90 -5.25
N GLU A 31 -28.75 7.25 -5.16
CA GLU A 31 -29.73 7.02 -6.24
C GLU A 31 -29.36 7.84 -7.48
N ASP A 32 -28.99 9.11 -7.32
CA ASP A 32 -28.56 9.98 -8.41
C ASP A 32 -27.27 9.46 -9.06
N LEU A 33 -26.36 8.90 -8.27
CA LEU A 33 -25.13 8.25 -8.77
C LEU A 33 -25.45 7.00 -9.61
N ILE A 34 -26.33 6.12 -9.12
CA ILE A 34 -26.74 4.89 -9.82
C ILE A 34 -27.42 5.21 -11.16
N PHE A 35 -28.28 6.22 -11.17
CA PHE A 35 -29.00 6.66 -12.38
C PHE A 35 -28.26 7.68 -13.22
N ASN A 36 -26.99 8.01 -12.86
CA ASN A 36 -26.15 9.01 -13.54
C ASN A 36 -26.86 10.36 -13.73
N ARG A 37 -27.60 10.82 -12.72
CA ARG A 37 -28.32 12.10 -12.75
C ARG A 37 -27.35 13.23 -12.43
N ARG A 38 -26.74 13.79 -13.48
CA ARG A 38 -25.78 14.91 -13.38
C ARG A 38 -26.36 16.15 -14.08
N ASN A 39 -25.97 17.31 -13.59
CA ASN A 39 -26.26 18.59 -14.26
C ASN A 39 -25.12 19.58 -14.00
N ASP A 40 -25.19 20.77 -14.62
CA ASP A 40 -24.21 21.83 -14.43
C ASP A 40 -24.14 22.22 -12.93
N GLY A 41 -23.01 21.94 -12.29
CA GLY A 41 -22.76 22.22 -10.88
C GLY A 41 -23.14 21.10 -9.90
N TYR A 42 -23.70 19.96 -10.36
CA TYR A 42 -24.00 18.80 -9.52
C TYR A 42 -23.42 17.51 -10.07
N ASP A 43 -22.45 16.95 -9.37
CA ASP A 43 -21.93 15.60 -9.59
C ASP A 43 -22.19 14.73 -8.34
N PRO A 44 -23.04 13.68 -8.44
CA PRO A 44 -23.39 12.85 -7.29
C PRO A 44 -22.17 12.09 -6.71
N LEU A 45 -21.13 11.81 -7.51
CA LEU A 45 -19.91 11.20 -7.01
C LEU A 45 -19.16 12.16 -6.08
N HIS A 46 -18.98 13.42 -6.50
CA HIS A 46 -18.36 14.44 -5.66
C HIS A 46 -19.18 14.74 -4.41
N GLN A 47 -20.52 14.78 -4.53
CA GLN A 47 -21.39 14.99 -3.38
C GLN A 47 -21.31 13.83 -2.38
N LEU A 48 -21.23 12.58 -2.87
CA LEU A 48 -21.07 11.40 -2.00
C LEU A 48 -19.74 11.45 -1.24
N ILE A 49 -18.64 11.72 -1.93
CA ILE A 49 -17.32 11.86 -1.34
C ILE A 49 -17.33 12.95 -0.26
N ASN A 50 -17.83 14.13 -0.57
CA ASN A 50 -17.90 15.27 0.36
C ASN A 50 -18.79 14.97 1.58
N SER A 51 -19.87 14.21 1.42
CA SER A 51 -20.75 13.82 2.51
C SER A 51 -20.05 12.91 3.53
N PHE A 52 -19.15 12.02 3.07
CA PHE A 52 -18.35 11.19 3.96
C PHE A 52 -17.12 11.91 4.51
N GLU A 53 -16.53 12.85 3.78
CA GLU A 53 -15.48 13.72 4.31
C GLU A 53 -16.01 14.61 5.44
N SER A 54 -17.22 15.12 5.32
CA SER A 54 -17.89 15.92 6.37
C SER A 54 -18.29 15.06 7.58
N ALA A 55 -18.71 13.82 7.39
CA ALA A 55 -19.08 12.90 8.47
C ALA A 55 -17.85 12.41 9.27
N SER A 56 -16.69 12.25 8.62
CA SER A 56 -15.43 11.91 9.30
C SER A 56 -14.87 13.09 10.14
N ILE A 57 -15.32 14.31 9.89
CA ILE A 57 -14.97 15.49 10.69
C ILE A 57 -15.72 15.53 12.03
N SER A 58 -16.88 14.85 12.15
CA SER A 58 -17.72 14.90 13.35
C SER A 58 -17.36 13.90 14.47
N GLU A 59 -16.41 12.99 14.26
CA GLU A 59 -16.01 11.99 15.28
C GLU A 59 -14.72 12.31 16.06
N SER A 60 -14.05 13.44 15.80
CA SER A 60 -12.96 13.89 16.67
C SER A 60 -12.67 15.38 16.54
N GLU A 61 -13.55 16.23 17.07
CA GLU A 61 -13.13 17.53 17.60
C GLU A 61 -12.41 17.33 18.95
N ILE A 62 -11.24 16.69 18.92
CA ILE A 62 -10.13 17.13 19.76
C ILE A 62 -9.58 18.33 18.98
N THR A 63 -9.80 19.51 19.54
CA THR A 63 -9.35 20.78 18.96
C THR A 63 -7.89 20.64 18.58
N ALA A 64 -7.57 20.98 17.33
CA ALA A 64 -6.23 20.81 16.74
C ALA A 64 -5.13 21.59 17.51
N ASP A 65 -5.51 22.41 18.48
CA ASP A 65 -4.63 23.22 19.31
C ASP A 65 -4.01 22.47 20.51
N ASP A 66 -4.52 21.27 20.87
CA ASP A 66 -4.03 20.49 22.01
C ASP A 66 -3.07 19.34 21.62
N LEU A 67 -2.86 19.09 20.33
CA LEU A 67 -1.99 18.01 19.86
C LEU A 67 -0.52 18.44 19.79
N THR A 68 0.38 17.60 20.28
CA THR A 68 1.81 17.77 20.04
C THR A 68 2.10 17.66 18.52
N PRO A 69 3.19 18.25 18.03
CA PRO A 69 3.55 18.14 16.60
C PRO A 69 3.66 16.68 16.11
N SER A 70 4.12 15.76 16.97
CA SER A 70 4.20 14.33 16.67
C SER A 70 2.81 13.70 16.51
N GLU A 71 1.91 13.96 17.42
CA GLU A 71 0.52 13.49 17.34
C GLU A 71 -0.22 14.12 16.15
N LYS A 72 0.08 15.37 15.83
CA LYS A 72 -0.49 16.06 14.67
C LYS A 72 -0.03 15.39 13.38
N LEU A 73 1.27 15.11 13.20
CA LEU A 73 1.80 14.43 12.02
C LEU A 73 1.22 13.00 11.91
N PHE A 74 1.20 12.26 13.02
CA PHE A 74 0.60 10.92 13.07
C PHE A 74 -0.86 10.94 12.60
N LYS A 75 -1.67 11.87 13.14
CA LYS A 75 -3.06 12.03 12.75
C LYS A 75 -3.24 12.47 11.30
N GLN A 76 -2.37 13.36 10.78
CA GLN A 76 -2.37 13.75 9.36
C GLN A 76 -2.20 12.53 8.46
N VAL A 77 -1.31 11.59 8.81
CA VAL A 77 -1.12 10.34 8.06
C VAL A 77 -2.37 9.45 8.15
N ILE A 78 -2.89 9.22 9.37
CA ILE A 78 -4.10 8.38 9.57
C ILE A 78 -5.29 8.93 8.77
N ASP A 79 -5.49 10.23 8.78
CA ASP A 79 -6.63 10.91 8.15
C ASP A 79 -6.39 11.19 6.64
N GLY A 80 -5.19 10.93 6.12
CA GLY A 80 -4.81 11.23 4.73
C GLY A 80 -4.82 12.73 4.41
N ARG A 81 -4.47 13.61 5.36
CA ARG A 81 -4.53 15.07 5.23
C ARG A 81 -3.16 15.66 4.96
N THR A 82 -2.98 16.28 3.81
CA THR A 82 -1.72 16.96 3.42
C THR A 82 -1.65 18.42 3.87
N LYS A 83 -2.75 18.98 4.41
CA LYS A 83 -2.80 20.38 4.85
C LYS A 83 -1.83 20.60 6.01
N ASP A 84 -1.06 21.70 5.93
CA ASP A 84 -0.10 22.13 6.97
C ASP A 84 1.04 21.13 7.28
N ILE A 85 1.26 20.09 6.44
CA ILE A 85 2.27 19.06 6.67
C ILE A 85 3.69 19.65 6.72
N GLU A 86 3.98 20.63 5.84
CA GLU A 86 5.28 21.31 5.79
C GLU A 86 5.59 22.01 7.11
N GLN A 87 4.61 22.71 7.67
CA GLN A 87 4.76 23.39 8.95
C GLN A 87 4.96 22.36 10.09
N THR A 88 4.16 21.29 10.10
CA THR A 88 4.25 20.25 11.13
C THR A 88 5.62 19.57 11.11
N VAL A 89 6.12 19.18 9.94
CA VAL A 89 7.43 18.55 9.77
C VAL A 89 8.56 19.52 10.12
N SER A 90 8.45 20.79 9.72
CA SER A 90 9.46 21.81 10.05
C SER A 90 9.59 22.03 11.56
N ILE A 91 8.49 22.03 12.30
CA ILE A 91 8.51 22.13 13.77
C ILE A 91 9.20 20.88 14.36
N LEU A 92 8.86 19.68 13.88
CA LEU A 92 9.46 18.44 14.36
C LEU A 92 10.98 18.39 14.12
N LEU A 93 11.46 18.93 13.01
CA LEU A 93 12.89 19.00 12.68
C LEU A 93 13.70 19.87 13.64
N THR A 94 13.07 20.70 14.48
CA THR A 94 13.79 21.45 15.52
C THR A 94 14.26 20.58 16.68
N ASP A 95 13.50 19.50 16.98
CA ASP A 95 13.69 18.67 18.16
C ASP A 95 14.09 17.23 17.83
N LEU A 96 13.70 16.73 16.65
CA LEU A 96 13.91 15.36 16.22
C LEU A 96 14.75 15.29 14.95
N GLY A 97 15.56 14.24 14.83
CA GLY A 97 16.24 13.95 13.58
C GLY A 97 15.28 13.47 12.48
N PRO A 98 15.58 13.72 11.19
CA PRO A 98 14.69 13.33 10.09
C PRO A 98 14.42 11.81 10.05
N LEU A 99 15.42 10.98 10.32
CA LEU A 99 15.25 9.52 10.40
C LEU A 99 14.40 9.08 11.59
N GLU A 100 14.47 9.81 12.71
CA GLU A 100 13.65 9.56 13.88
C GLU A 100 12.18 9.86 13.58
N ILE A 101 11.87 10.99 12.93
CA ILE A 101 10.50 11.33 12.48
C ILE A 101 9.94 10.24 11.57
N ILE A 102 10.72 9.75 10.61
CA ILE A 102 10.31 8.67 9.72
C ILE A 102 10.00 7.41 10.52
N ASN A 103 10.91 6.96 11.36
CA ASN A 103 10.82 5.67 12.03
C ASN A 103 9.78 5.63 13.15
N THR A 104 9.63 6.71 13.92
CA THR A 104 8.77 6.72 15.11
C THR A 104 7.36 7.26 14.86
N ILE A 105 7.19 8.10 13.82
CA ILE A 105 5.89 8.73 13.56
C ILE A 105 5.29 8.22 12.26
N LEU A 106 5.98 8.39 11.13
CA LEU A 106 5.40 8.06 9.81
C LEU A 106 5.17 6.56 9.64
N LEU A 107 6.14 5.73 10.04
CA LEU A 107 6.02 4.28 9.94
C LEU A 107 4.96 3.71 10.88
N GLU A 108 4.91 4.17 12.13
CA GLU A 108 3.90 3.70 13.08
C GLU A 108 2.50 4.11 12.64
N ALA A 109 2.32 5.32 12.08
CA ALA A 109 1.05 5.75 11.51
C ALA A 109 0.64 4.87 10.32
N MET A 110 1.55 4.59 9.38
CA MET A 110 1.25 3.70 8.24
C MET A 110 0.96 2.27 8.66
N LYS A 111 1.62 1.77 9.71
CA LYS A 111 1.32 0.46 10.29
C LYS A 111 -0.11 0.40 10.82
N GLU A 112 -0.57 1.45 11.52
CA GLU A 112 -1.96 1.53 11.98
C GLU A 112 -2.95 1.60 10.81
N VAL A 113 -2.63 2.37 9.75
CA VAL A 113 -3.43 2.39 8.50
C VAL A 113 -3.50 0.98 7.89
N GLY A 114 -2.38 0.26 7.85
CA GLY A 114 -2.32 -1.12 7.38
C GLY A 114 -3.22 -2.07 8.18
N VAL A 115 -3.18 -1.99 9.51
CA VAL A 115 -4.06 -2.78 10.39
C VAL A 115 -5.53 -2.45 10.14
N LYS A 116 -5.89 -1.17 10.07
CA LYS A 116 -7.27 -0.73 9.77
C LYS A 116 -7.75 -1.25 8.41
N PHE A 117 -6.86 -1.31 7.42
CA PHE A 117 -7.15 -1.84 6.10
C PHE A 117 -7.38 -3.36 6.13
N GLN A 118 -6.50 -4.12 6.79
CA GLN A 118 -6.64 -5.58 6.95
C GLN A 118 -7.94 -5.96 7.68
N GLU A 119 -8.31 -5.20 8.69
CA GLU A 119 -9.57 -5.39 9.42
C GLU A 119 -10.81 -4.87 8.69
N GLY A 120 -10.64 -4.33 7.48
CA GLY A 120 -11.72 -3.76 6.68
C GLY A 120 -12.36 -2.49 7.26
N ARG A 121 -11.69 -1.84 8.22
CA ARG A 121 -12.12 -0.57 8.85
C ARG A 121 -11.80 0.65 7.99
N THR A 122 -10.89 0.52 7.03
CA THR A 122 -10.62 1.55 6.02
C THR A 122 -10.60 0.96 4.63
N GLN A 123 -10.76 1.78 3.61
CA GLN A 123 -10.78 1.38 2.20
C GLN A 123 -9.49 1.79 1.49
N LEU A 124 -9.13 1.10 0.41
CA LEU A 124 -7.91 1.35 -0.35
C LEU A 124 -7.67 2.83 -0.74
N PRO A 125 -8.67 3.62 -1.18
CA PRO A 125 -8.46 5.04 -1.49
C PRO A 125 -7.93 5.85 -0.31
N PHE A 126 -8.33 5.52 0.92
CA PHE A 126 -7.82 6.19 2.12
C PHE A 126 -6.39 5.77 2.44
N VAL A 127 -6.04 4.50 2.23
CA VAL A 127 -4.65 4.03 2.35
C VAL A 127 -3.73 4.77 1.37
N LEU A 128 -4.17 4.97 0.13
CA LEU A 128 -3.42 5.72 -0.87
C LEU A 128 -3.24 7.20 -0.48
N LYS A 129 -4.28 7.84 0.07
CA LYS A 129 -4.18 9.21 0.62
C LYS A 129 -3.17 9.28 1.78
N SER A 130 -3.20 8.31 2.70
CA SER A 130 -2.22 8.22 3.80
C SER A 130 -0.79 8.05 3.27
N ALA A 131 -0.59 7.20 2.27
CA ALA A 131 0.71 7.00 1.63
C ALA A 131 1.20 8.27 0.91
N GLU A 132 0.31 9.06 0.31
CA GLU A 132 0.63 10.36 -0.29
C GLU A 132 1.10 11.37 0.77
N VAL A 133 0.47 11.41 1.95
CA VAL A 133 0.91 12.24 3.09
C VAL A 133 2.32 11.85 3.53
N VAL A 134 2.59 10.55 3.69
CA VAL A 134 3.92 10.04 4.06
C VAL A 134 4.95 10.41 3.01
N LYS A 135 4.65 10.22 1.72
CA LYS A 135 5.55 10.61 0.64
C LYS A 135 5.89 12.10 0.72
N LYS A 136 4.88 12.96 0.85
CA LYS A 136 5.08 14.42 0.97
C LYS A 136 5.92 14.78 2.20
N ALA A 137 5.72 14.12 3.33
CA ALA A 137 6.55 14.31 4.51
C ALA A 137 8.01 13.88 4.26
N CYS A 138 8.24 12.74 3.60
CA CYS A 138 9.56 12.26 3.23
C CYS A 138 10.27 13.21 2.25
N ASP A 139 9.57 13.75 1.26
CA ASP A 139 10.12 14.73 0.31
C ASP A 139 10.63 16.01 1.03
N ILE A 140 9.96 16.42 2.14
CA ILE A 140 10.38 17.55 2.98
C ILE A 140 11.59 17.16 3.85
N LEU A 141 11.64 15.92 4.36
CA LEU A 141 12.70 15.43 5.22
C LEU A 141 14.00 15.10 4.46
N GLU A 142 13.91 14.69 3.20
CA GLU A 142 15.03 14.25 2.38
C GLU A 142 16.23 15.22 2.37
N PRO A 143 16.06 16.55 2.17
CA PRO A 143 17.16 17.51 2.19
C PRO A 143 17.88 17.61 3.54
N HIS A 144 17.23 17.18 4.62
CA HIS A 144 17.77 17.21 5.98
C HIS A 144 18.48 15.92 6.37
N ILE A 145 18.34 14.86 5.55
CA ILE A 145 19.04 13.59 5.75
C ILE A 145 20.45 13.73 5.19
N LYS A 146 21.45 13.75 6.08
CA LYS A 146 22.86 13.73 5.64
C LYS A 146 23.11 12.41 4.91
N THR A 147 23.77 12.48 3.75
CA THR A 147 24.08 11.31 2.89
C THR A 147 24.86 10.20 3.61
N ALA A 148 25.52 10.52 4.73
CA ALA A 148 26.22 9.57 5.60
C ALA A 148 25.29 8.77 6.52
N ASP A 149 24.07 9.24 6.77
CA ASP A 149 23.08 8.59 7.65
C ASP A 149 22.10 7.70 6.88
N ILE A 150 22.13 7.74 5.55
CA ILE A 150 21.40 6.78 4.71
C ILE A 150 22.19 5.46 4.74
N ASN A 151 22.06 4.71 5.81
CA ASN A 151 22.27 3.28 5.74
C ASN A 151 21.23 2.74 4.76
N LYS A 152 21.64 2.64 3.47
CA LYS A 152 20.82 1.95 2.47
C LYS A 152 20.51 0.57 3.07
N LYS A 153 19.27 0.37 3.48
CA LYS A 153 18.85 -0.87 4.12
C LYS A 153 18.96 -2.06 3.17
N GLY A 154 18.92 -1.79 1.87
CA GLY A 154 19.06 -2.80 0.82
C GLY A 154 18.40 -2.35 -0.47
N THR A 155 18.48 -3.21 -1.47
CA THR A 155 17.94 -3.00 -2.82
C THR A 155 16.88 -4.04 -3.13
N VAL A 156 15.75 -3.62 -3.68
CA VAL A 156 14.60 -4.49 -4.01
C VAL A 156 14.20 -4.26 -5.46
N VAL A 157 13.99 -5.33 -6.20
CA VAL A 157 13.28 -5.29 -7.48
C VAL A 157 11.83 -5.69 -7.24
N LEU A 158 10.86 -4.90 -7.69
CA LEU A 158 9.43 -5.21 -7.61
C LEU A 158 8.84 -5.44 -9.00
N ALA A 159 8.06 -6.51 -9.15
CA ALA A 159 7.35 -6.84 -10.37
C ALA A 159 5.97 -7.44 -10.11
N THR A 160 5.00 -7.13 -10.95
CA THR A 160 3.80 -7.97 -11.11
C THR A 160 4.07 -8.98 -12.20
N VAL A 161 3.87 -10.25 -11.89
CA VAL A 161 4.22 -11.37 -12.80
C VAL A 161 3.34 -11.39 -14.05
N LYS A 162 3.79 -12.13 -15.08
CA LYS A 162 3.10 -12.27 -16.37
C LYS A 162 1.64 -12.67 -16.24
N GLY A 163 0.80 -12.04 -17.06
CA GLY A 163 -0.65 -12.25 -17.07
C GLY A 163 -1.40 -11.51 -15.97
N ASP A 164 -0.72 -10.61 -15.26
CA ASP A 164 -1.32 -9.78 -14.23
C ASP A 164 -0.95 -8.30 -14.40
N ILE A 165 -1.96 -7.44 -14.42
CA ILE A 165 -1.80 -5.98 -14.60
C ILE A 165 -2.14 -5.20 -13.32
N HIS A 166 -2.44 -5.90 -12.22
CA HIS A 166 -2.77 -5.24 -10.97
C HIS A 166 -1.50 -4.67 -10.33
N ASP A 167 -1.48 -3.36 -10.14
CA ASP A 167 -0.30 -2.63 -9.67
C ASP A 167 -0.49 -1.89 -8.34
N ILE A 168 -1.74 -1.63 -7.93
CA ILE A 168 -2.04 -0.80 -6.75
C ILE A 168 -1.33 -1.34 -5.49
N GLY A 169 -1.46 -2.64 -5.21
CA GLY A 169 -0.81 -3.26 -4.05
C GLY A 169 0.72 -3.20 -4.14
N LYS A 170 1.28 -3.48 -5.33
CA LYS A 170 2.72 -3.43 -5.57
C LYS A 170 3.26 -1.99 -5.44
N ASN A 171 2.54 -1.00 -5.95
CA ASN A 171 2.94 0.40 -5.84
C ASN A 171 2.88 0.90 -4.39
N LEU A 172 1.93 0.40 -3.60
CA LEU A 172 1.89 0.66 -2.16
C LEU A 172 3.12 0.06 -1.44
N VAL A 173 3.50 -1.17 -1.79
CA VAL A 173 4.71 -1.82 -1.27
C VAL A 173 5.96 -1.00 -1.64
N ASP A 174 6.05 -0.52 -2.89
CA ASP A 174 7.14 0.34 -3.36
C ASP A 174 7.27 1.60 -2.49
N ILE A 175 6.17 2.34 -2.29
CA ILE A 175 6.14 3.55 -1.46
C ILE A 175 6.61 3.23 -0.03
N ILE A 176 6.07 2.15 0.56
CA ILE A 176 6.40 1.77 1.94
C ILE A 176 7.87 1.37 2.06
N LEU A 177 8.41 0.55 1.15
CA LEU A 177 9.81 0.13 1.15
C LEU A 177 10.76 1.33 0.95
N THR A 178 10.45 2.20 0.00
CA THR A 178 11.24 3.41 -0.28
C THR A 178 11.29 4.31 0.96
N ASN A 179 10.14 4.53 1.61
CA ASN A 179 10.07 5.31 2.85
C ASN A 179 10.79 4.65 4.03
N ASN A 180 11.02 3.33 3.96
CA ASN A 180 11.82 2.58 4.95
C ASN A 180 13.32 2.53 4.64
N GLY A 181 13.80 3.27 3.64
CA GLY A 181 15.22 3.36 3.30
C GLY A 181 15.73 2.26 2.37
N TYR A 182 14.84 1.52 1.69
CA TYR A 182 15.23 0.60 0.62
C TYR A 182 15.29 1.32 -0.72
N THR A 183 16.24 0.92 -1.57
CA THR A 183 16.27 1.32 -2.97
C THR A 183 15.37 0.37 -3.76
N VAL A 184 14.27 0.87 -4.33
CA VAL A 184 13.28 0.05 -5.04
C VAL A 184 13.35 0.28 -6.55
N TYR A 185 13.54 -0.79 -7.30
CA TYR A 185 13.42 -0.83 -8.77
C TYR A 185 12.09 -1.49 -9.13
N ASN A 186 11.06 -0.68 -9.32
CA ASN A 186 9.74 -1.14 -9.74
C ASN A 186 9.70 -1.28 -11.26
N ILE A 187 9.79 -2.51 -11.75
CA ILE A 187 9.83 -2.80 -13.19
C ILE A 187 8.46 -2.91 -13.86
N GLY A 188 7.38 -2.69 -13.07
CA GLY A 188 6.02 -2.60 -13.60
C GLY A 188 5.22 -3.90 -13.52
N THR A 189 4.22 -4.03 -14.40
CA THR A 189 3.25 -5.13 -14.45
C THR A 189 3.47 -6.03 -15.65
N ASP A 190 2.81 -7.19 -15.68
CA ASP A 190 2.84 -8.18 -16.79
C ASP A 190 4.27 -8.59 -17.17
N LYS A 191 5.13 -8.79 -16.17
CA LYS A 191 6.54 -9.08 -16.39
C LYS A 191 6.80 -10.57 -16.56
N SER A 192 7.38 -10.93 -17.69
CA SER A 192 7.84 -12.30 -17.93
C SER A 192 8.96 -12.68 -16.97
N SER A 193 9.13 -13.98 -16.73
CA SER A 193 10.25 -14.50 -15.93
C SER A 193 11.62 -14.09 -16.49
N ALA A 194 11.76 -13.95 -17.80
CA ALA A 194 13.00 -13.48 -18.43
C ALA A 194 13.31 -12.01 -18.11
N GLU A 195 12.30 -11.12 -18.13
CA GLU A 195 12.47 -9.71 -17.75
C GLU A 195 12.82 -9.56 -16.27
N ILE A 196 12.21 -10.38 -15.41
CA ILE A 196 12.50 -10.38 -13.97
C ILE A 196 13.94 -10.88 -13.71
N VAL A 197 14.38 -11.93 -14.41
CA VAL A 197 15.76 -12.42 -14.35
C VAL A 197 16.74 -11.33 -14.84
N SER A 198 16.46 -10.69 -15.97
CA SER A 198 17.29 -9.60 -16.48
C SER A 198 17.43 -8.47 -15.48
N ALA A 199 16.33 -8.04 -14.85
CA ALA A 199 16.35 -7.00 -13.82
C ALA A 199 17.14 -7.45 -12.59
N ALA A 200 17.03 -8.71 -12.16
CA ALA A 200 17.79 -9.25 -11.05
C ALA A 200 19.30 -9.27 -11.33
N LEU A 201 19.71 -9.58 -12.55
CA LEU A 201 21.12 -9.56 -12.97
C LEU A 201 21.67 -8.12 -13.11
N GLU A 202 20.86 -7.20 -13.60
CA GLU A 202 21.22 -5.80 -13.82
C GLU A 202 21.36 -5.05 -12.49
N PHE A 203 20.31 -5.08 -11.65
CA PHE A 203 20.25 -4.29 -10.43
C PHE A 203 20.87 -4.99 -9.21
N LYS A 204 21.11 -6.31 -9.30
CA LYS A 204 21.68 -7.14 -8.22
C LYS A 204 21.03 -6.87 -6.87
N PRO A 205 19.68 -6.99 -6.78
CA PRO A 205 18.96 -6.66 -5.55
C PRO A 205 19.24 -7.69 -4.45
N ASP A 206 19.03 -7.27 -3.20
CA ASP A 206 19.07 -8.18 -2.05
C ASP A 206 17.84 -9.10 -2.04
N VAL A 207 16.72 -8.65 -2.61
CA VAL A 207 15.44 -9.37 -2.68
C VAL A 207 14.69 -9.01 -3.97
N VAL A 208 13.96 -9.97 -4.53
CA VAL A 208 12.98 -9.70 -5.58
C VAL A 208 11.58 -9.92 -5.04
N GLY A 209 10.76 -8.86 -5.08
CA GLY A 209 9.35 -8.88 -4.70
C GLY A 209 8.45 -9.16 -5.91
N LEU A 210 7.60 -10.18 -5.79
CA LEU A 210 6.66 -10.60 -6.82
C LEU A 210 5.21 -10.39 -6.35
N SER A 211 4.39 -9.78 -7.22
CA SER A 211 2.97 -9.57 -6.96
C SER A 211 2.11 -10.37 -7.94
N ALA A 212 1.03 -11.01 -7.43
CA ALA A 212 -0.01 -11.62 -8.23
C ALA A 212 -1.38 -11.55 -7.53
N LEU A 213 -2.39 -11.09 -8.27
CA LEU A 213 -3.77 -11.03 -7.78
C LEU A 213 -4.63 -12.22 -8.24
N LEU A 214 -4.29 -12.83 -9.37
CA LEU A 214 -5.05 -13.93 -9.98
C LEU A 214 -4.36 -15.28 -9.70
N VAL A 215 -5.14 -16.34 -9.48
CA VAL A 215 -4.63 -17.71 -9.29
C VAL A 215 -3.76 -18.14 -10.47
N LYS A 216 -4.16 -17.78 -11.72
CA LYS A 216 -3.40 -18.12 -12.92
C LYS A 216 -2.03 -17.45 -12.93
N SER A 217 -1.95 -16.16 -12.58
CA SER A 217 -0.69 -15.42 -12.53
C SER A 217 0.19 -15.86 -11.34
N ALA A 218 -0.41 -16.30 -10.23
CA ALA A 218 0.34 -16.88 -9.10
C ALA A 218 1.21 -18.09 -9.52
N LEU A 219 0.77 -18.89 -10.51
CA LEU A 219 1.54 -20.01 -11.02
C LEU A 219 2.82 -19.56 -11.74
N GLU A 220 2.87 -18.36 -12.32
CA GLU A 220 4.06 -17.81 -12.97
C GLU A 220 5.21 -17.57 -11.97
N MET A 221 4.93 -17.44 -10.68
CA MET A 221 5.97 -17.33 -9.66
C MET A 221 6.84 -18.60 -9.57
N LYS A 222 6.27 -19.78 -9.88
CA LYS A 222 7.02 -21.04 -9.99
C LYS A 222 7.99 -20.98 -11.15
N THR A 223 7.56 -20.45 -12.29
CA THR A 223 8.38 -20.26 -13.47
C THR A 223 9.54 -19.29 -13.20
N VAL A 224 9.27 -18.20 -12.47
CA VAL A 224 10.31 -17.24 -12.05
C VAL A 224 11.35 -17.95 -11.15
N ALA A 225 10.90 -18.68 -10.14
CA ALA A 225 11.77 -19.41 -9.22
C ALA A 225 12.65 -20.46 -9.95
N ASP A 226 12.05 -21.21 -10.88
CA ASP A 226 12.79 -22.18 -11.73
C ASP A 226 13.84 -21.49 -12.60
N HIS A 227 13.53 -20.31 -13.17
CA HIS A 227 14.50 -19.54 -13.97
C HIS A 227 15.62 -18.97 -13.12
N PHE A 228 15.35 -18.52 -11.88
CA PHE A 228 16.39 -18.09 -10.95
C PHE A 228 17.38 -19.22 -10.69
N SER A 229 16.87 -20.40 -10.33
CA SER A 229 17.71 -21.56 -10.06
C SER A 229 18.50 -22.04 -11.29
N LYS A 230 17.87 -22.06 -12.48
CA LYS A 230 18.55 -22.44 -13.74
C LYS A 230 19.69 -21.48 -14.12
N ASN A 231 19.58 -20.20 -13.75
CA ASN A 231 20.59 -19.19 -13.99
C ASN A 231 21.58 -19.01 -12.83
N GLY A 232 21.48 -19.83 -11.77
CA GLY A 232 22.35 -19.75 -10.59
C GLY A 232 22.17 -18.45 -9.80
N ILE A 233 20.97 -17.84 -9.86
CA ILE A 233 20.68 -16.57 -9.16
C ILE A 233 20.34 -16.88 -7.72
N GLU A 234 21.20 -16.48 -6.80
CA GLU A 234 21.07 -16.67 -5.37
C GLU A 234 20.41 -15.45 -4.69
N ILE A 235 19.25 -15.05 -5.16
CA ILE A 235 18.46 -13.95 -4.62
C ILE A 235 17.14 -14.52 -4.11
N PRO A 236 16.75 -14.25 -2.84
CA PRO A 236 15.47 -14.68 -2.30
C PRO A 236 14.30 -13.96 -2.96
N LEU A 237 13.16 -14.65 -3.02
CA LEU A 237 11.91 -14.10 -3.51
C LEU A 237 10.98 -13.77 -2.33
N ILE A 238 10.31 -12.63 -2.38
CA ILE A 238 9.17 -12.31 -1.51
C ILE A 238 7.93 -12.21 -2.39
N CYS A 239 6.91 -13.01 -2.07
CA CYS A 239 5.71 -13.14 -2.89
C CYS A 239 4.49 -12.62 -2.12
N GLY A 240 3.76 -11.68 -2.70
CA GLY A 240 2.55 -11.09 -2.13
C GLY A 240 1.42 -10.98 -3.14
N GLY A 241 0.19 -10.86 -2.63
CA GLY A 241 -1.01 -10.66 -3.43
C GLY A 241 -2.18 -11.55 -3.00
N ALA A 242 -3.40 -11.13 -3.34
CA ALA A 242 -4.62 -11.72 -2.80
C ALA A 242 -4.89 -13.17 -3.22
N ALA A 243 -4.25 -13.64 -4.30
CA ALA A 243 -4.38 -15.04 -4.76
C ALA A 243 -3.38 -15.99 -4.08
N LEU A 244 -2.48 -15.47 -3.23
CA LEU A 244 -1.41 -16.24 -2.64
C LEU A 244 -1.75 -16.68 -1.21
N THR A 245 -1.16 -17.82 -0.83
CA THR A 245 -1.18 -18.30 0.55
C THR A 245 0.23 -18.70 0.98
N TYR A 246 0.48 -18.63 2.26
CA TYR A 246 1.74 -19.12 2.85
C TYR A 246 2.06 -20.55 2.38
N GLU A 247 1.05 -21.43 2.40
CA GLU A 247 1.23 -22.83 2.03
C GLU A 247 1.65 -23.01 0.57
N PHE A 248 1.05 -22.24 -0.35
CA PHE A 248 1.43 -22.27 -1.77
C PHE A 248 2.88 -21.82 -1.97
N ILE A 249 3.28 -20.72 -1.34
CA ILE A 249 4.66 -20.23 -1.48
C ILE A 249 5.65 -21.21 -0.86
N ALA A 250 5.39 -21.72 0.33
CA ALA A 250 6.28 -22.63 1.04
C ALA A 250 6.46 -23.99 0.33
N LYS A 251 5.38 -24.53 -0.28
CA LYS A 251 5.40 -25.85 -0.90
C LYS A 251 5.73 -25.83 -2.39
N GLU A 252 5.30 -24.79 -3.10
CA GLU A 252 5.32 -24.78 -4.56
C GLU A 252 6.37 -23.82 -5.17
N VAL A 253 6.70 -22.72 -4.49
CA VAL A 253 7.63 -21.72 -5.01
C VAL A 253 8.99 -21.82 -4.32
N SER A 254 9.03 -21.86 -2.99
CA SER A 254 10.25 -21.81 -2.20
C SER A 254 11.24 -22.96 -2.54
N PRO A 255 10.81 -24.23 -2.74
CA PRO A 255 11.73 -25.31 -3.10
C PRO A 255 12.39 -25.16 -4.47
N ARG A 256 11.89 -24.25 -5.31
CA ARG A 256 12.36 -23.97 -6.67
C ARG A 256 13.39 -22.85 -6.74
N ASN A 257 13.56 -22.08 -5.67
CA ASN A 257 14.51 -20.98 -5.59
C ASN A 257 15.66 -21.34 -4.62
N ILE A 258 16.91 -21.10 -5.02
CA ILE A 258 18.10 -21.45 -4.24
C ILE A 258 18.12 -20.82 -2.85
N LYS A 259 17.70 -19.54 -2.74
CA LYS A 259 17.60 -18.81 -1.47
C LYS A 259 16.19 -18.82 -0.86
N GLY A 260 15.29 -19.62 -1.43
CA GLY A 260 13.92 -19.75 -1.00
C GLY A 260 13.00 -18.62 -1.45
N ALA A 261 11.71 -18.84 -1.24
CA ALA A 261 10.68 -17.83 -1.44
C ALA A 261 9.84 -17.72 -0.16
N TYR A 262 9.43 -16.50 0.14
CA TYR A 262 8.73 -16.15 1.37
C TYR A 262 7.40 -15.50 1.02
N TYR A 263 6.37 -15.81 1.77
CA TYR A 263 5.08 -15.16 1.65
C TYR A 263 5.05 -13.89 2.50
N ALA A 264 4.53 -12.82 1.96
CA ALA A 264 4.23 -11.60 2.70
C ALA A 264 2.77 -11.17 2.40
N SER A 265 1.97 -11.06 3.44
CA SER A 265 0.58 -10.60 3.35
C SER A 265 0.48 -9.10 3.06
N ASP A 266 1.50 -8.35 3.45
CA ASP A 266 1.60 -6.91 3.29
C ASP A 266 3.07 -6.42 3.24
N ALA A 267 3.23 -5.11 3.05
CA ALA A 267 4.55 -4.48 2.96
C ALA A 267 5.35 -4.54 4.28
N PHE A 268 4.68 -4.55 5.43
CA PHE A 268 5.35 -4.58 6.73
C PHE A 268 5.91 -5.97 7.02
N GLU A 269 5.15 -7.02 6.69
CA GLU A 269 5.65 -8.39 6.76
C GLU A 269 6.83 -8.59 5.80
N ALA A 270 6.78 -8.00 4.60
CA ALA A 270 7.91 -8.02 3.66
C ALA A 270 9.17 -7.38 4.28
N ILE A 271 9.05 -6.24 4.96
CA ILE A 271 10.17 -5.59 5.67
C ILE A 271 10.74 -6.52 6.74
N GLN A 272 9.90 -7.12 7.57
CA GLN A 272 10.35 -8.04 8.62
C GLN A 272 11.11 -9.24 8.05
N ILE A 273 10.64 -9.77 6.92
CA ILE A 273 11.32 -10.87 6.22
C ILE A 273 12.70 -10.41 5.72
N MET A 274 12.79 -9.25 5.09
CA MET A 274 14.06 -8.70 4.58
C MET A 274 15.06 -8.44 5.71
N GLU A 275 14.61 -7.91 6.84
CA GLU A 275 15.47 -7.71 8.02
C GLU A 275 16.01 -9.04 8.58
N LYS A 276 15.18 -10.09 8.61
CA LYS A 276 15.63 -11.43 9.00
C LYS A 276 16.64 -12.03 8.01
N LEU A 277 16.40 -11.86 6.70
CA LEU A 277 17.32 -12.35 5.65
C LEU A 277 18.68 -11.65 5.68
N LYS A 278 18.75 -10.42 6.15
CA LYS A 278 19.98 -9.66 6.27
C LYS A 278 20.81 -10.04 7.50
N ASN A 279 20.15 -10.48 8.57
CA ASN A 279 20.78 -10.78 9.86
C ASN A 279 21.10 -12.29 10.05
N GLY A 280 20.70 -13.14 9.13
CA GLY A 280 20.99 -14.59 9.13
C GLY A 280 21.92 -14.99 8.03
#